data_f26bec09819bdcdb618988ab614f80b7
#
_entry.id   f26bec09819bdcdb618988ab614f80b7
#
_cell.length_a   1.000
_cell.length_b   1.000
_cell.length_c   1.000
_cell.angle_alpha   90.00
_cell.angle_beta   90.00
_cell.angle_gamma   90.00
#
_symmetry.space_group_name_H-M   'P 1'
#
loop_
_entity.id
_entity.type
_entity.pdbx_description
1 polymer ?
#
loop_
_entity_poly.entity_id
_entity_poly.type
_entity_poly.pdbx_seq_one_letter_code
_entity_poly.pdbx_strand_id
1 'polypeptide(L)'
;EPNNARFGLMLTDNAVEITLHRVAKDYQVKVQHQAHYEPPFPHMAELTKALAQEFGPKVRFAKTIGMLSDDDAQTAIICHSFRNEVYHVGAIHEEILPDLARFYFDRACAIVGNYKGGFIGWSSRDVLPKRAERFFTGHHLFPGNADQYRQGCAKLAQENAFDAQSLVSTLAKHMSDVVDDQDSSIDLMATGAPTQMSRDQVVVYCQAWELAFSGEGEEYALKHGFSGSKFDLVEWLKANYPFTISKDPIPSWRQRAAGLSGEKAAASALNKYHQFMHQTEKLRENLYESAGQLQMEIDRQIDDMKGR
;
A
#
# COMPACT_ATOMS: atom_id res chain seq x y z
N GLU A 1 0.10 21.02 -2.07
CA GLU A 1 -1.19 20.86 -1.35
C GLU A 1 -1.63 19.40 -1.38
N PRO A 2 -2.20 18.83 -0.28
CA PRO A 2 -2.60 17.41 -0.20
C PRO A 2 -3.53 16.97 -1.34
N ASN A 3 -4.48 17.79 -1.73
CA ASN A 3 -5.40 17.49 -2.83
C ASN A 3 -4.68 17.28 -4.18
N ASN A 4 -3.63 18.07 -4.44
CA ASN A 4 -2.84 17.91 -5.67
C ASN A 4 -2.04 16.59 -5.64
N ALA A 5 -1.54 16.17 -4.47
CA ALA A 5 -0.83 14.91 -4.31
C ALA A 5 -1.76 13.70 -4.56
N ARG A 6 -3.02 13.76 -4.08
CA ARG A 6 -4.04 12.73 -4.36
C ARG A 6 -4.29 12.58 -5.85
N PHE A 7 -4.60 13.68 -6.54
CA PHE A 7 -4.81 13.65 -7.98
C PHE A 7 -3.56 13.20 -8.72
N GLY A 8 -2.37 13.64 -8.26
CA GLY A 8 -1.09 13.20 -8.80
C GLY A 8 -0.93 11.69 -8.70
N LEU A 9 -1.16 11.10 -7.53
CA LEU A 9 -1.10 9.65 -7.31
C LEU A 9 -2.09 8.90 -8.22
N MET A 10 -3.34 9.34 -8.27
CA MET A 10 -4.40 8.70 -9.07
C MET A 10 -4.11 8.74 -10.56
N LEU A 11 -3.67 9.89 -11.09
CA LEU A 11 -3.36 10.03 -12.51
C LEU A 11 -2.10 9.25 -12.90
N THR A 12 -1.11 9.22 -12.02
CA THR A 12 0.12 8.43 -12.21
C THR A 12 -0.18 6.95 -12.26
N ASP A 13 -0.97 6.44 -11.30
CA ASP A 13 -1.37 5.05 -11.26
C ASP A 13 -2.17 4.65 -12.51
N ASN A 14 -3.10 5.47 -12.93
CA ASN A 14 -3.86 5.26 -14.16
C ASN A 14 -2.97 5.20 -15.41
N ALA A 15 -1.95 6.05 -15.49
CA ALA A 15 -0.99 6.03 -16.61
C ALA A 15 -0.19 4.72 -16.63
N VAL A 16 0.25 4.23 -15.47
CA VAL A 16 0.93 2.94 -15.33
C VAL A 16 -0.01 1.80 -15.73
N GLU A 17 -1.24 1.77 -15.20
CA GLU A 17 -2.21 0.71 -15.50
C GLU A 17 -2.54 0.62 -16.99
N ILE A 18 -2.82 1.77 -17.63
CA ILE A 18 -3.09 1.83 -19.08
C ILE A 18 -1.88 1.32 -19.88
N THR A 19 -0.67 1.70 -19.47
CA THR A 19 0.56 1.24 -20.14
C THR A 19 0.72 -0.27 -20.04
N LEU A 20 0.56 -0.83 -18.83
CA LEU A 20 0.67 -2.28 -18.62
C LEU A 20 -0.42 -3.07 -19.36
N HIS A 21 -1.65 -2.53 -19.40
CA HIS A 21 -2.72 -3.13 -20.19
C HIS A 21 -2.41 -3.09 -21.69
N ARG A 22 -1.84 -1.98 -22.19
CA ARG A 22 -1.42 -1.86 -23.59
C ARG A 22 -0.35 -2.88 -23.92
N VAL A 23 0.64 -3.07 -23.06
CA VAL A 23 1.66 -4.11 -23.20
C VAL A 23 1.03 -5.50 -23.37
N ALA A 24 0.08 -5.85 -22.52
CA ALA A 24 -0.61 -7.13 -22.63
C ALA A 24 -1.36 -7.28 -23.98
N LYS A 25 -2.02 -6.23 -24.46
CA LYS A 25 -2.69 -6.22 -25.76
C LYS A 25 -1.70 -6.36 -26.93
N ASP A 26 -0.58 -5.68 -26.89
CA ASP A 26 0.44 -5.79 -27.95
C ASP A 26 1.03 -7.20 -28.00
N TYR A 27 1.25 -7.83 -26.84
CA TYR A 27 1.65 -9.24 -26.79
C TYR A 27 0.57 -10.19 -27.30
N GLN A 28 -0.70 -9.94 -27.02
CA GLN A 28 -1.81 -10.72 -27.57
C GLN A 28 -1.80 -10.69 -29.10
N VAL A 29 -1.67 -9.50 -29.70
CA VAL A 29 -1.58 -9.35 -31.15
C VAL A 29 -0.36 -10.05 -31.69
N LYS A 30 0.81 -9.87 -31.07
CA LYS A 30 2.06 -10.55 -31.47
C LYS A 30 1.89 -12.07 -31.47
N VAL A 31 1.36 -12.64 -30.40
CA VAL A 31 1.16 -14.09 -30.26
C VAL A 31 0.17 -14.62 -31.32
N GLN A 32 -0.91 -13.89 -31.58
CA GLN A 32 -1.89 -14.28 -32.62
C GLN A 32 -1.27 -14.31 -34.02
N HIS A 33 -0.39 -13.35 -34.35
CA HIS A 33 0.32 -13.34 -35.63
C HIS A 33 1.41 -14.41 -35.75
N GLN A 34 2.07 -14.74 -34.64
CA GLN A 34 3.16 -15.73 -34.61
C GLN A 34 2.68 -17.19 -34.47
N ALA A 35 1.43 -17.41 -34.07
CA ALA A 35 0.88 -18.74 -33.78
C ALA A 35 1.02 -19.77 -34.92
N HIS A 36 1.23 -19.32 -36.15
CA HIS A 36 1.43 -20.18 -37.31
C HIS A 36 2.88 -20.56 -37.58
N TYR A 37 3.86 -19.88 -36.95
CA TYR A 37 5.27 -19.97 -37.32
C TYR A 37 6.20 -20.30 -36.17
N GLU A 38 5.75 -20.15 -34.92
CA GLU A 38 6.57 -20.32 -33.70
C GLU A 38 5.88 -21.27 -32.71
N PRO A 39 6.66 -21.87 -31.78
CA PRO A 39 6.08 -22.65 -30.71
C PRO A 39 5.15 -21.78 -29.85
N PRO A 40 4.18 -22.37 -29.13
CA PRO A 40 3.26 -21.64 -28.28
C PRO A 40 4.01 -20.71 -27.31
N PHE A 41 3.50 -19.49 -27.16
CA PHE A 41 4.07 -18.53 -26.21
C PHE A 41 4.03 -19.10 -24.77
N PRO A 42 5.20 -19.19 -24.09
CA PRO A 42 5.30 -19.93 -22.84
C PRO A 42 4.48 -19.32 -21.69
N HIS A 43 4.11 -18.03 -21.79
CA HIS A 43 3.41 -17.28 -20.73
C HIS A 43 1.96 -16.94 -21.11
N MET A 44 1.28 -17.84 -21.84
CA MET A 44 -0.12 -17.61 -22.27
C MET A 44 -1.10 -17.46 -21.11
N ALA A 45 -0.92 -18.21 -20.02
CA ALA A 45 -1.80 -18.13 -18.86
C ALA A 45 -1.68 -16.77 -18.15
N GLU A 46 -0.46 -16.27 -18.01
CA GLU A 46 -0.18 -14.95 -17.44
C GLU A 46 -0.70 -13.83 -18.34
N LEU A 47 -0.50 -13.95 -19.66
CA LEU A 47 -1.03 -13.00 -20.64
C LEU A 47 -2.56 -12.93 -20.58
N THR A 48 -3.24 -14.07 -20.53
CA THR A 48 -4.71 -14.13 -20.44
C THR A 48 -5.22 -13.40 -19.20
N LYS A 49 -4.57 -13.61 -18.04
CA LYS A 49 -4.92 -12.90 -16.80
C LYS A 49 -4.63 -11.40 -16.89
N ALA A 50 -3.55 -11.01 -17.54
CA ALA A 50 -3.18 -9.60 -17.70
C ALA A 50 -4.11 -8.80 -18.61
N LEU A 51 -4.85 -9.47 -19.49
CA LEU A 51 -5.87 -8.85 -20.34
C LEU A 51 -7.19 -8.54 -19.59
N ALA A 52 -7.37 -9.11 -18.39
CA ALA A 52 -8.52 -8.82 -17.53
C ALA A 52 -8.38 -7.44 -16.84
N GLN A 53 -9.37 -7.10 -16.00
CA GLN A 53 -9.41 -5.78 -15.34
C GLN A 53 -8.41 -5.63 -14.19
N GLU A 54 -8.07 -6.71 -13.51
CA GLU A 54 -7.21 -6.68 -12.33
C GLU A 54 -5.82 -6.11 -12.61
N PHE A 55 -5.32 -5.25 -11.72
CA PHE A 55 -4.01 -4.61 -11.84
C PHE A 55 -2.84 -5.58 -11.61
N GLY A 56 -2.92 -6.38 -10.54
CA GLY A 56 -1.83 -7.28 -10.14
C GLY A 56 -1.37 -8.26 -11.23
N PRO A 57 -2.28 -8.92 -11.99
CA PRO A 57 -1.90 -9.74 -13.15
C PRO A 57 -1.16 -8.97 -14.24
N LYS A 58 -1.51 -7.70 -14.50
CA LYS A 58 -0.80 -6.86 -15.49
C LYS A 58 0.64 -6.61 -15.07
N VAL A 59 0.85 -6.29 -13.78
CA VAL A 59 2.19 -6.10 -13.20
C VAL A 59 3.01 -7.39 -13.28
N ARG A 60 2.45 -8.53 -12.87
CA ARG A 60 3.13 -9.83 -12.94
C ARG A 60 3.54 -10.18 -14.36
N PHE A 61 2.64 -10.00 -15.33
CA PHE A 61 2.97 -10.25 -16.73
C PHE A 61 4.11 -9.36 -17.23
N ALA A 62 4.05 -8.05 -16.95
CA ALA A 62 5.10 -7.11 -17.34
C ALA A 62 6.47 -7.46 -16.72
N LYS A 63 6.48 -7.96 -15.47
CA LYS A 63 7.69 -8.52 -14.83
C LYS A 63 8.17 -9.78 -15.56
N THR A 64 7.28 -10.71 -15.86
CA THR A 64 7.60 -11.99 -16.54
C THR A 64 8.28 -11.78 -17.89
N ILE A 65 7.85 -10.76 -18.64
CA ILE A 65 8.47 -10.43 -19.94
C ILE A 65 9.69 -9.50 -19.83
N GLY A 66 10.15 -9.20 -18.62
CA GLY A 66 11.34 -8.39 -18.37
C GLY A 66 11.16 -6.89 -18.59
N MET A 67 9.92 -6.38 -18.63
CA MET A 67 9.64 -4.94 -18.74
C MET A 67 9.81 -4.23 -17.39
N LEU A 68 9.45 -4.89 -16.30
CA LEU A 68 9.57 -4.37 -14.93
C LEU A 68 10.64 -5.11 -14.15
N SER A 69 11.41 -4.37 -13.36
CA SER A 69 12.23 -4.93 -12.29
C SER A 69 11.34 -5.41 -11.13
N ASP A 70 11.92 -6.16 -10.20
CA ASP A 70 11.24 -6.58 -8.97
C ASP A 70 10.80 -5.38 -8.14
N ASP A 71 11.67 -4.39 -8.00
CA ASP A 71 11.40 -3.17 -7.25
C ASP A 71 10.30 -2.31 -7.90
N ASP A 72 10.31 -2.17 -9.23
CA ASP A 72 9.26 -1.42 -9.94
C ASP A 72 7.90 -2.14 -9.86
N ALA A 73 7.90 -3.46 -9.98
CA ALA A 73 6.69 -4.27 -9.85
C ALA A 73 6.09 -4.15 -8.44
N GLN A 74 6.92 -4.28 -7.40
CA GLN A 74 6.49 -4.14 -6.02
C GLN A 74 6.02 -2.71 -5.71
N THR A 75 6.76 -1.71 -6.16
CA THR A 75 6.39 -0.29 -6.03
C THR A 75 5.03 -0.01 -6.66
N ALA A 76 4.80 -0.49 -7.88
CA ALA A 76 3.53 -0.30 -8.57
C ALA A 76 2.35 -0.93 -7.80
N ILE A 77 2.51 -2.15 -7.26
CA ILE A 77 1.48 -2.80 -6.43
C ILE A 77 1.18 -2.00 -5.17
N ILE A 78 2.22 -1.55 -4.45
CA ILE A 78 2.04 -0.78 -3.21
C ILE A 78 1.38 0.57 -3.50
N CYS A 79 1.84 1.31 -4.50
CA CYS A 79 1.25 2.60 -4.84
C CYS A 79 -0.19 2.47 -5.35
N HIS A 80 -0.51 1.38 -6.04
CA HIS A 80 -1.88 1.06 -6.46
C HIS A 80 -2.79 0.80 -5.24
N SER A 81 -2.32 0.12 -4.18
CA SER A 81 -3.10 -0.05 -2.95
C SER A 81 -3.38 1.30 -2.26
N PHE A 82 -2.37 2.15 -2.11
CA PHE A 82 -2.56 3.52 -1.58
C PHE A 82 -3.55 4.34 -2.41
N ARG A 83 -3.47 4.26 -3.74
CA ARG A 83 -4.44 4.93 -4.63
C ARG A 83 -5.87 4.44 -4.37
N ASN A 84 -6.06 3.14 -4.18
CA ASN A 84 -7.38 2.57 -3.90
C ASN A 84 -7.90 3.03 -2.52
N GLU A 85 -7.07 3.03 -1.49
CA GLU A 85 -7.41 3.53 -0.16
C GLU A 85 -7.81 5.01 -0.20
N VAL A 86 -7.00 5.85 -0.83
CA VAL A 86 -7.29 7.29 -1.01
C VAL A 86 -8.58 7.52 -1.81
N TYR A 87 -8.87 6.69 -2.79
CA TYR A 87 -10.07 6.81 -3.62
C TYR A 87 -11.33 6.39 -2.86
N HIS A 88 -11.28 5.32 -2.09
CA HIS A 88 -12.46 4.75 -1.42
C HIS A 88 -12.71 5.30 -0.02
N VAL A 89 -11.66 5.62 0.74
CA VAL A 89 -11.75 6.05 2.14
C VAL A 89 -11.62 7.57 2.27
N GLY A 90 -10.99 8.25 1.31
CA GLY A 90 -10.89 9.72 1.30
C GLY A 90 -9.61 10.25 1.96
N ALA A 91 -9.76 11.06 3.04
CA ALA A 91 -8.67 11.83 3.65
C ALA A 91 -7.76 11.01 4.56
N ILE A 92 -7.11 9.97 4.01
CA ILE A 92 -6.14 9.15 4.71
C ILE A 92 -4.74 9.33 4.12
N HIS A 93 -3.71 9.01 4.90
CA HIS A 93 -2.30 9.07 4.49
C HIS A 93 -1.81 10.45 4.04
N GLU A 94 -2.50 11.55 4.43
CA GLU A 94 -2.18 12.91 3.96
C GLU A 94 -0.73 13.31 4.20
N GLU A 95 -0.14 12.83 5.28
CA GLU A 95 1.23 13.14 5.70
C GLU A 95 2.28 12.56 4.75
N ILE A 96 2.05 11.36 4.22
CA ILE A 96 2.99 10.67 3.32
C ILE A 96 2.69 10.89 1.83
N LEU A 97 1.46 11.28 1.50
CA LEU A 97 0.98 11.39 0.12
C LEU A 97 1.83 12.29 -0.80
N PRO A 98 2.32 13.47 -0.37
CA PRO A 98 3.10 14.33 -1.26
C PRO A 98 4.39 13.68 -1.73
N ASP A 99 5.15 13.05 -0.83
CA ASP A 99 6.41 12.39 -1.16
C ASP A 99 6.17 11.06 -1.88
N LEU A 100 5.13 10.31 -1.50
CA LEU A 100 4.72 9.09 -2.17
C LEU A 100 4.30 9.36 -3.63
N ALA A 101 3.52 10.40 -3.87
CA ALA A 101 3.08 10.75 -5.22
C ALA A 101 4.26 11.18 -6.11
N ARG A 102 5.24 11.92 -5.57
CA ARG A 102 6.46 12.28 -6.29
C ARG A 102 7.32 11.07 -6.61
N PHE A 103 7.49 10.19 -5.64
CA PHE A 103 8.22 8.94 -5.84
C PHE A 103 7.56 8.07 -6.91
N TYR A 104 6.23 7.88 -6.81
CA TYR A 104 5.53 7.06 -7.78
C TYR A 104 5.57 7.67 -9.18
N PHE A 105 5.48 8.99 -9.30
CA PHE A 105 5.61 9.68 -10.58
C PHE A 105 7.00 9.44 -11.22
N ASP A 106 8.07 9.52 -10.43
CA ASP A 106 9.42 9.20 -10.91
C ASP A 106 9.50 7.76 -11.42
N ARG A 107 9.02 6.80 -10.64
CA ARG A 107 8.98 5.39 -11.04
C ARG A 107 8.07 5.13 -12.25
N ALA A 108 6.92 5.79 -12.30
CA ALA A 108 6.00 5.70 -13.43
C ALA A 108 6.64 6.21 -14.74
N CYS A 109 7.40 7.30 -14.69
CA CYS A 109 8.16 7.76 -15.85
C CYS A 109 9.15 6.70 -16.36
N ALA A 110 9.82 5.98 -15.46
CA ALA A 110 10.70 4.88 -15.83
C ALA A 110 9.92 3.69 -16.42
N ILE A 111 8.83 3.29 -15.77
CA ILE A 111 7.95 2.19 -16.21
C ILE A 111 7.37 2.47 -17.60
N VAL A 112 6.76 3.65 -17.76
CA VAL A 112 6.16 4.09 -19.02
C VAL A 112 7.22 4.23 -20.10
N GLY A 113 8.40 4.77 -19.75
CA GLY A 113 9.54 4.88 -20.67
C GLY A 113 10.10 3.54 -21.16
N ASN A 114 9.89 2.45 -20.43
CA ASN A 114 10.27 1.10 -20.84
C ASN A 114 9.28 0.46 -21.84
N TYR A 115 8.13 1.10 -22.09
CA TYR A 115 7.18 0.60 -23.06
C TYR A 115 7.77 0.64 -24.48
N LYS A 116 7.81 -0.52 -25.12
CA LYS A 116 8.20 -0.69 -26.52
C LYS A 116 6.96 -1.12 -27.29
N GLY A 117 6.27 -0.17 -27.91
CA GLY A 117 5.09 -0.47 -28.70
C GLY A 117 5.40 -1.49 -29.79
N GLY A 118 4.54 -2.48 -29.96
CA GLY A 118 4.68 -3.49 -31.02
C GLY A 118 4.50 -2.91 -32.42
N PHE A 119 3.66 -1.88 -32.54
CA PHE A 119 3.44 -1.12 -33.75
C PHE A 119 3.14 0.34 -33.40
N ILE A 120 3.89 1.26 -33.96
CA ILE A 120 3.67 2.71 -33.84
C ILE A 120 3.36 3.24 -35.21
N GLY A 121 2.13 3.64 -35.44
CA GLY A 121 1.67 4.31 -36.65
C GLY A 121 1.35 5.77 -36.37
N TRP A 122 1.78 6.64 -37.26
CA TRP A 122 1.47 8.06 -37.22
C TRP A 122 0.61 8.45 -38.41
N SER A 123 -0.33 9.32 -38.21
CA SER A 123 -1.07 9.98 -39.26
C SER A 123 -0.69 11.46 -39.29
N SER A 124 -0.87 12.13 -40.45
CA SER A 124 -0.66 13.58 -40.58
C SER A 124 -1.61 14.42 -39.72
N ARG A 125 -2.62 13.77 -39.08
CA ARG A 125 -3.58 14.40 -38.17
C ARG A 125 -3.17 14.31 -36.69
N ASP A 126 -2.19 13.48 -36.40
CA ASP A 126 -1.71 13.27 -35.03
C ASP A 126 -0.81 14.44 -34.63
N VAL A 127 -1.15 15.17 -33.60
CA VAL A 127 -0.41 16.33 -33.13
C VAL A 127 0.00 16.07 -31.68
N LEU A 128 1.30 16.23 -31.41
CA LEU A 128 1.80 16.17 -30.06
C LEU A 128 1.27 17.38 -29.26
N PRO A 129 0.72 17.19 -28.02
CA PRO A 129 0.32 18.32 -27.20
C PRO A 129 1.50 19.27 -26.98
N LYS A 130 1.31 20.60 -27.13
CA LYS A 130 2.36 21.62 -26.99
C LYS A 130 3.21 21.46 -25.72
N ARG A 131 2.59 21.10 -24.59
CA ARG A 131 3.30 20.85 -23.32
C ARG A 131 4.21 19.64 -23.36
N ALA A 132 3.99 18.68 -24.27
CA ALA A 132 4.82 17.50 -24.43
C ALA A 132 6.00 17.72 -25.39
N GLU A 133 5.90 18.69 -26.30
CA GLU A 133 6.94 18.99 -27.31
C GLU A 133 8.30 19.26 -26.67
N ARG A 134 8.36 19.93 -25.53
CA ARG A 134 9.59 20.26 -24.80
C ARG A 134 10.40 19.05 -24.33
N PHE A 135 9.78 17.89 -24.23
CA PHE A 135 10.45 16.64 -23.82
C PHE A 135 11.10 15.90 -24.99
N PHE A 136 10.76 16.28 -26.23
CA PHE A 136 11.29 15.67 -27.43
C PHE A 136 12.18 16.65 -28.21
N THR A 137 13.34 16.18 -28.67
CA THR A 137 14.29 16.98 -29.44
C THR A 137 14.20 16.60 -30.92
N GLY A 138 14.06 17.59 -31.80
CA GLY A 138 14.08 17.40 -33.25
C GLY A 138 12.86 18.02 -33.94
N HIS A 139 12.92 18.08 -35.28
CA HIS A 139 11.85 18.62 -36.11
C HIS A 139 10.66 17.66 -36.30
N HIS A 140 10.69 16.52 -35.66
CA HIS A 140 9.62 15.51 -35.73
C HIS A 140 8.64 15.70 -34.59
N LEU A 141 7.37 15.76 -34.92
CA LEU A 141 6.24 15.94 -34.02
C LEU A 141 6.05 14.77 -33.02
N PHE A 142 6.85 13.71 -33.16
CA PHE A 142 6.72 12.47 -32.36
C PHE A 142 8.10 11.85 -32.13
N PRO A 143 8.25 11.05 -31.01
CA PRO A 143 9.47 10.30 -30.81
C PRO A 143 9.69 9.33 -32.02
N GLY A 144 10.79 9.47 -32.70
CA GLY A 144 11.11 8.66 -33.89
C GLY A 144 11.39 7.19 -33.56
N ASN A 145 11.67 6.89 -32.27
CA ASN A 145 11.92 5.54 -31.78
C ASN A 145 11.71 5.44 -30.27
N ALA A 146 11.77 4.20 -29.73
CA ALA A 146 11.57 3.92 -28.32
C ALA A 146 12.59 4.62 -27.40
N ASP A 147 13.83 4.87 -27.88
CA ASP A 147 14.86 5.53 -27.07
C ASP A 147 14.56 7.02 -26.88
N GLN A 148 14.07 7.71 -27.91
CA GLN A 148 13.62 9.10 -27.80
C GLN A 148 12.42 9.21 -26.86
N TYR A 149 11.50 8.26 -26.92
CA TYR A 149 10.37 8.20 -25.99
C TYR A 149 10.84 8.03 -24.53
N ARG A 150 11.76 7.08 -24.31
CA ARG A 150 12.37 6.86 -22.98
C ARG A 150 13.09 8.10 -22.46
N GLN A 151 13.86 8.78 -23.31
CA GLN A 151 14.53 10.04 -22.96
C GLN A 151 13.53 11.14 -22.61
N GLY A 152 12.41 11.23 -23.33
CA GLY A 152 11.32 12.15 -23.02
C GLY A 152 10.72 11.89 -21.63
N CYS A 153 10.44 10.62 -21.30
CA CYS A 153 9.98 10.23 -19.97
C CYS A 153 11.02 10.55 -18.88
N ALA A 154 12.30 10.32 -19.13
CA ALA A 154 13.37 10.65 -18.19
C ALA A 154 13.49 12.17 -17.94
N LYS A 155 13.35 13.01 -18.97
CA LYS A 155 13.30 14.47 -18.82
C LYS A 155 12.08 14.91 -18.01
N LEU A 156 10.94 14.29 -18.24
CA LEU A 156 9.72 14.56 -17.47
C LEU A 156 9.91 14.21 -15.99
N ALA A 157 10.58 13.09 -15.67
CA ALA A 157 10.91 12.72 -14.30
C ALA A 157 11.78 13.76 -13.60
N GLN A 158 12.77 14.34 -14.32
CA GLN A 158 13.67 15.36 -13.77
C GLN A 158 12.95 16.64 -13.32
N GLU A 159 11.79 16.98 -13.92
CA GLU A 159 10.99 18.13 -13.50
C GLU A 159 10.27 17.91 -12.17
N ASN A 160 10.17 16.68 -11.70
CA ASN A 160 9.46 16.32 -10.47
C ASN A 160 10.24 16.66 -9.18
N ALA A 161 11.55 16.90 -9.26
CA ALA A 161 12.42 17.19 -8.10
C ALA A 161 12.21 16.18 -6.94
N PHE A 162 12.10 14.89 -7.27
CA PHE A 162 11.95 13.83 -6.26
C PHE A 162 13.24 13.70 -5.43
N ASP A 163 13.07 13.65 -4.11
CA ASP A 163 14.14 13.37 -3.15
C ASP A 163 13.85 12.04 -2.42
N ALA A 164 14.71 11.06 -2.62
CA ALA A 164 14.59 9.74 -2.00
C ALA A 164 14.67 9.81 -0.47
N GLN A 165 15.51 10.69 0.06
CA GLN A 165 15.68 10.84 1.50
C GLN A 165 14.46 11.51 2.15
N SER A 166 13.78 12.42 1.44
CA SER A 166 12.53 13.01 1.90
C SER A 166 11.47 11.93 2.11
N LEU A 167 11.25 11.04 1.13
CA LEU A 167 10.29 9.93 1.28
C LEU A 167 10.65 9.02 2.45
N VAL A 168 11.93 8.60 2.56
CA VAL A 168 12.39 7.73 3.66
C VAL A 168 12.09 8.38 5.02
N SER A 169 12.42 9.66 5.16
CA SER A 169 12.19 10.42 6.40
C SER A 169 10.71 10.55 6.74
N THR A 170 9.87 10.83 5.72
CA THR A 170 8.42 10.95 5.86
C THR A 170 7.79 9.62 6.29
N LEU A 171 8.16 8.51 5.65
CA LEU A 171 7.66 7.18 6.00
C LEU A 171 8.12 6.74 7.41
N ALA A 172 9.39 6.99 7.77
CA ALA A 172 9.91 6.65 9.08
C ALA A 172 9.24 7.47 10.20
N LYS A 173 9.02 8.78 9.95
CA LYS A 173 8.28 9.63 10.89
C LYS A 173 6.86 9.12 11.09
N HIS A 174 6.10 8.94 10.03
CA HIS A 174 4.72 8.44 10.13
C HIS A 174 4.65 7.08 10.84
N MET A 175 5.58 6.17 10.52
CA MET A 175 5.64 4.87 11.22
C MET A 175 5.92 5.03 12.71
N SER A 176 6.78 5.99 13.10
CA SER A 176 7.06 6.31 14.52
C SER A 176 5.82 6.88 15.20
N ASP A 177 5.15 7.85 14.56
CA ASP A 177 3.92 8.46 15.09
C ASP A 177 2.84 7.38 15.33
N VAL A 178 2.63 6.47 14.36
CA VAL A 178 1.71 5.32 14.53
C VAL A 178 2.10 4.43 15.71
N VAL A 179 3.39 4.18 15.92
CA VAL A 179 3.86 3.37 17.07
C VAL A 179 3.61 4.09 18.39
N ASP A 180 3.85 5.40 18.45
CA ASP A 180 3.63 6.20 19.67
C ASP A 180 2.15 6.32 20.03
N ASP A 181 1.25 6.40 19.04
CA ASP A 181 -0.21 6.34 19.24
C ASP A 181 -0.64 4.99 19.84
N GLN A 182 -0.07 3.88 19.35
CA GLN A 182 -0.37 2.55 19.88
C GLN A 182 0.23 2.35 21.28
N ASP A 183 1.41 2.89 21.54
CA ASP A 183 2.02 2.91 22.88
C ASP A 183 1.10 3.61 23.89
N SER A 184 0.59 4.80 23.50
CA SER A 184 -0.38 5.55 24.30
C SER A 184 -1.69 4.78 24.54
N SER A 185 -2.18 4.05 23.53
CA SER A 185 -3.37 3.22 23.65
C SER A 185 -3.17 2.07 24.65
N ILE A 186 -2.00 1.39 24.59
CA ILE A 186 -1.66 0.32 25.54
C ILE A 186 -1.52 0.88 26.95
N ASP A 187 -0.88 2.04 27.13
CA ASP A 187 -0.72 2.68 28.45
C ASP A 187 -2.08 3.09 29.05
N LEU A 188 -2.97 3.68 28.25
CA LEU A 188 -4.32 4.02 28.68
C LEU A 188 -5.07 2.77 29.16
N MET A 189 -5.02 1.68 28.40
CA MET A 189 -5.68 0.42 28.79
C MET A 189 -5.07 -0.22 30.03
N ALA A 190 -3.74 -0.13 30.19
CA ALA A 190 -3.05 -0.72 31.33
C ALA A 190 -3.36 -0.01 32.66
N THR A 191 -3.50 1.33 32.61
CA THR A 191 -3.63 2.19 33.80
C THR A 191 -5.04 2.72 34.03
N GLY A 192 -5.83 2.91 32.98
CA GLY A 192 -7.18 3.52 33.01
C GLY A 192 -8.30 2.52 33.27
N ALA A 193 -8.07 1.23 33.06
CA ALA A 193 -9.09 0.20 33.31
C ALA A 193 -9.33 0.02 34.81
N PRO A 194 -10.57 -0.34 35.25
CA PRO A 194 -10.89 -0.60 36.66
C PRO A 194 -9.98 -1.67 37.26
N THR A 195 -9.52 -2.62 36.47
CA THR A 195 -8.58 -3.67 36.90
C THR A 195 -7.25 -3.38 36.18
N GLN A 196 -6.19 -3.11 36.94
CA GLN A 196 -4.88 -2.91 36.40
C GLN A 196 -4.41 -4.15 35.61
N MET A 197 -3.92 -3.93 34.40
CA MET A 197 -3.38 -4.97 33.51
C MET A 197 -1.92 -4.67 33.19
N SER A 198 -1.11 -5.71 33.04
CA SER A 198 0.20 -5.53 32.39
C SER A 198 0.02 -5.23 30.91
N ARG A 199 1.01 -4.60 30.28
CA ARG A 199 0.97 -4.29 28.85
C ARG A 199 0.77 -5.54 27.98
N ASP A 200 1.39 -6.68 28.35
CA ASP A 200 1.16 -7.97 27.68
C ASP A 200 -0.31 -8.43 27.81
N GLN A 201 -0.89 -8.26 29.00
CA GLN A 201 -2.31 -8.59 29.22
C GLN A 201 -3.25 -7.69 28.40
N VAL A 202 -2.95 -6.41 28.23
CA VAL A 202 -3.70 -5.50 27.35
C VAL A 202 -3.71 -6.01 25.92
N VAL A 203 -2.54 -6.39 25.38
CA VAL A 203 -2.42 -6.91 24.01
C VAL A 203 -3.28 -8.15 23.79
N VAL A 204 -3.26 -9.08 24.74
CA VAL A 204 -4.09 -10.29 24.67
C VAL A 204 -5.57 -9.96 24.86
N TYR A 205 -5.90 -9.07 25.80
CA TYR A 205 -7.29 -8.67 26.08
C TYR A 205 -7.96 -8.04 24.86
N CYS A 206 -7.32 -7.06 24.21
CA CYS A 206 -7.88 -6.38 23.04
C CYS A 206 -8.16 -7.34 21.88
N GLN A 207 -7.26 -8.30 21.65
CA GLN A 207 -7.47 -9.35 20.63
C GLN A 207 -8.59 -10.32 21.05
N ALA A 208 -8.65 -10.73 22.32
CA ALA A 208 -9.67 -11.64 22.81
C ALA A 208 -11.06 -10.99 22.82
N TRP A 209 -11.14 -9.69 23.11
CA TRP A 209 -12.38 -8.93 23.06
C TRP A 209 -12.97 -8.95 21.65
N GLU A 210 -12.22 -8.53 20.66
CA GLU A 210 -12.67 -8.52 19.27
C GLU A 210 -13.04 -9.93 18.77
N LEU A 211 -12.21 -10.92 19.10
CA LEU A 211 -12.44 -12.31 18.72
C LEU A 211 -13.72 -12.89 19.35
N ALA A 212 -14.03 -12.54 20.59
CA ALA A 212 -15.24 -13.02 21.29
C ALA A 212 -16.54 -12.55 20.63
N PHE A 213 -16.51 -11.44 19.89
CA PHE A 213 -17.66 -10.91 19.17
C PHE A 213 -17.64 -11.26 17.68
N SER A 214 -16.65 -12.05 17.23
CA SER A 214 -16.57 -12.58 15.87
C SER A 214 -17.13 -14.01 15.78
N GLY A 215 -17.56 -14.40 14.58
CA GLY A 215 -17.96 -15.79 14.30
C GLY A 215 -16.82 -16.79 14.50
N GLU A 216 -15.58 -16.39 14.22
CA GLU A 216 -14.39 -17.23 14.41
C GLU A 216 -14.16 -17.58 15.88
N GLY A 217 -14.27 -16.61 16.78
CA GLY A 217 -14.08 -16.84 18.20
C GLY A 217 -15.14 -17.75 18.80
N GLU A 218 -16.40 -17.60 18.38
CA GLU A 218 -17.49 -18.49 18.80
C GLU A 218 -17.28 -19.92 18.29
N GLU A 219 -16.93 -20.10 17.03
CA GLU A 219 -16.67 -21.41 16.44
C GLU A 219 -15.50 -22.11 17.14
N TYR A 220 -14.40 -21.38 17.36
CA TYR A 220 -13.25 -21.88 18.09
C TYR A 220 -13.62 -22.35 19.49
N ALA A 221 -14.38 -21.53 20.24
CA ALA A 221 -14.78 -21.83 21.59
C ALA A 221 -15.70 -23.06 21.69
N LEU A 222 -16.72 -23.14 20.83
CA LEU A 222 -17.62 -24.29 20.74
C LEU A 222 -16.87 -25.59 20.43
N LYS A 223 -15.92 -25.54 19.48
CA LYS A 223 -15.09 -26.69 19.10
C LYS A 223 -14.20 -27.19 20.26
N HIS A 224 -13.85 -26.31 21.19
CA HIS A 224 -13.03 -26.63 22.36
C HIS A 224 -13.84 -26.80 23.64
N GLY A 225 -15.17 -26.95 23.55
CA GLY A 225 -16.05 -27.30 24.63
C GLY A 225 -16.41 -26.15 25.57
N PHE A 226 -16.25 -24.90 25.14
CA PHE A 226 -16.70 -23.74 25.90
C PHE A 226 -18.22 -23.63 25.89
N SER A 227 -18.80 -23.33 27.07
CA SER A 227 -20.21 -22.99 27.25
C SER A 227 -20.31 -21.90 28.32
N GLY A 228 -20.67 -20.68 27.93
CA GLY A 228 -20.75 -19.52 28.81
C GLY A 228 -21.30 -18.30 28.13
N SER A 229 -21.34 -17.17 28.84
CA SER A 229 -21.74 -15.88 28.28
C SER A 229 -20.62 -15.31 27.38
N LYS A 230 -20.96 -14.25 26.61
CA LYS A 230 -19.98 -13.53 25.80
C LYS A 230 -18.81 -12.95 26.62
N PHE A 231 -19.10 -12.47 27.85
CA PHE A 231 -18.05 -11.94 28.72
C PHE A 231 -17.16 -13.07 29.27
N ASP A 232 -17.74 -14.22 29.63
CA ASP A 232 -16.94 -15.41 29.99
C ASP A 232 -16.08 -15.89 28.85
N LEU A 233 -16.56 -15.73 27.59
CA LEU A 233 -15.82 -16.09 26.38
C LEU A 233 -14.53 -15.27 26.23
N VAL A 234 -14.55 -13.96 26.55
CA VAL A 234 -13.33 -13.14 26.52
C VAL A 234 -12.26 -13.71 27.44
N GLU A 235 -12.61 -13.97 28.69
CA GLU A 235 -11.67 -14.53 29.67
C GLU A 235 -11.17 -15.93 29.26
N TRP A 236 -12.07 -16.75 28.71
CA TRP A 236 -11.70 -18.07 28.23
C TRP A 236 -10.76 -17.99 27.03
N LEU A 237 -11.00 -17.10 26.04
CA LEU A 237 -10.15 -16.91 24.88
C LEU A 237 -8.77 -16.40 25.27
N LYS A 238 -8.65 -15.49 26.24
CA LYS A 238 -7.36 -15.04 26.78
C LYS A 238 -6.46 -16.19 27.22
N ALA A 239 -7.06 -17.23 27.79
CA ALA A 239 -6.36 -18.38 28.35
C ALA A 239 -6.13 -19.51 27.32
N ASN A 240 -6.98 -19.64 26.31
CA ASN A 240 -7.05 -20.84 25.48
C ASN A 240 -6.80 -20.61 23.98
N TYR A 241 -6.94 -19.36 23.48
CA TYR A 241 -6.70 -19.08 22.08
C TYR A 241 -5.20 -18.82 21.81
N PRO A 242 -4.61 -19.42 20.77
CA PRO A 242 -3.17 -19.29 20.49
C PRO A 242 -2.87 -17.98 19.74
N PHE A 243 -2.98 -16.84 20.42
CA PHE A 243 -2.64 -15.55 19.83
C PHE A 243 -1.19 -15.51 19.36
N THR A 244 -0.99 -15.08 18.11
CA THR A 244 0.34 -14.94 17.51
C THR A 244 1.15 -13.85 18.24
N ILE A 245 0.48 -12.77 18.67
CA ILE A 245 1.09 -11.68 19.42
C ILE A 245 0.50 -11.71 20.84
N SER A 246 1.31 -12.13 21.80
CA SER A 246 0.92 -12.26 23.22
C SER A 246 1.76 -11.39 24.15
N LYS A 247 2.67 -10.59 23.60
CA LYS A 247 3.53 -9.65 24.34
C LYS A 247 3.41 -8.27 23.76
N ASP A 248 3.77 -7.27 24.57
CA ASP A 248 3.86 -5.89 24.12
C ASP A 248 4.74 -5.77 22.89
N PRO A 249 4.18 -5.38 21.72
CA PRO A 249 4.93 -5.29 20.48
C PRO A 249 5.72 -3.99 20.33
N ILE A 250 5.47 -2.97 21.15
CA ILE A 250 6.01 -1.61 20.98
C ILE A 250 7.53 -1.59 20.90
N PRO A 251 8.31 -2.31 21.74
CA PRO A 251 9.77 -2.29 21.61
C PRO A 251 10.25 -2.77 20.24
N SER A 252 9.64 -3.81 19.70
CA SER A 252 9.99 -4.32 18.36
C SER A 252 9.53 -3.41 17.23
N TRP A 253 8.37 -2.76 17.39
CA TRP A 253 7.86 -1.80 16.42
C TRP A 253 8.72 -0.53 16.37
N ARG A 254 9.16 0.00 17.51
CA ARG A 254 10.14 1.11 17.58
C ARG A 254 11.45 0.77 16.89
N GLN A 255 11.96 -0.46 17.09
CA GLN A 255 13.16 -0.91 16.40
C GLN A 255 12.97 -0.93 14.86
N ARG A 256 11.80 -1.37 14.38
CA ARG A 256 11.48 -1.36 12.94
C ARG A 256 11.39 0.06 12.40
N ALA A 257 10.76 1.00 13.12
CA ALA A 257 10.67 2.41 12.73
C ALA A 257 12.05 3.07 12.68
N ALA A 258 12.89 2.84 13.70
CA ALA A 258 14.26 3.31 13.71
C ALA A 258 15.10 2.71 12.56
N GLY A 259 14.92 1.43 12.26
CA GLY A 259 15.58 0.78 11.12
C GLY A 259 15.17 1.36 9.77
N LEU A 260 13.92 1.82 9.64
CA LEU A 260 13.43 2.42 8.40
C LEU A 260 14.13 3.74 8.08
N SER A 261 14.41 4.57 9.09
CA SER A 261 15.11 5.86 8.89
C SER A 261 16.54 5.73 8.34
N GLY A 262 17.16 4.55 8.49
CA GLY A 262 18.48 4.24 7.95
C GLY A 262 18.48 3.74 6.50
N GLU A 263 17.31 3.56 5.87
CA GLU A 263 17.24 3.08 4.48
C GLU A 263 17.77 4.12 3.50
N LYS A 264 18.48 3.62 2.49
CA LYS A 264 19.06 4.46 1.43
C LYS A 264 18.21 4.44 0.15
N ALA A 265 17.47 3.35 -0.06
CA ALA A 265 16.66 3.14 -1.25
C ALA A 265 15.17 3.37 -0.94
N ALA A 266 14.56 4.34 -1.62
CA ALA A 266 13.16 4.71 -1.44
C ALA A 266 12.20 3.53 -1.65
N ALA A 267 12.45 2.66 -2.66
CA ALA A 267 11.64 1.47 -2.90
C ALA A 267 11.71 0.46 -1.74
N SER A 268 12.92 0.25 -1.18
CA SER A 268 13.10 -0.61 0.00
C SER A 268 12.38 -0.04 1.23
N ALA A 269 12.49 1.27 1.45
CA ALA A 269 11.81 1.95 2.54
C ALA A 269 10.28 1.83 2.41
N LEU A 270 9.73 2.09 1.23
CA LEU A 270 8.30 1.93 0.97
C LEU A 270 7.82 0.50 1.21
N ASN A 271 8.56 -0.50 0.75
CA ASN A 271 8.21 -1.90 0.97
C ASN A 271 8.21 -2.28 2.46
N LYS A 272 9.24 -1.88 3.22
CA LYS A 272 9.31 -2.12 4.67
C LYS A 272 8.18 -1.42 5.43
N TYR A 273 7.88 -0.18 5.06
CA TYR A 273 6.78 0.59 5.62
C TYR A 273 5.44 -0.11 5.35
N HIS A 274 5.16 -0.45 4.09
CA HIS A 274 3.93 -1.14 3.70
C HIS A 274 3.77 -2.49 4.40
N GLN A 275 4.84 -3.28 4.48
CA GLN A 275 4.83 -4.54 5.22
C GLN A 275 4.53 -4.34 6.72
N PHE A 276 5.11 -3.31 7.34
CA PHE A 276 4.82 -2.98 8.73
C PHE A 276 3.34 -2.64 8.92
N MET A 277 2.83 -1.70 8.11
CA MET A 277 1.45 -1.24 8.21
C MET A 277 0.46 -2.39 8.05
N HIS A 278 0.67 -3.26 7.07
CA HIS A 278 -0.20 -4.41 6.81
C HIS A 278 -0.10 -5.51 7.88
N GLN A 279 1.13 -5.87 8.31
CA GLN A 279 1.32 -6.92 9.33
C GLN A 279 0.77 -6.54 10.71
N THR A 280 0.72 -5.26 11.01
CA THR A 280 0.29 -4.76 12.33
C THR A 280 -1.14 -4.25 12.34
N GLU A 281 -1.79 -4.14 11.19
CA GLU A 281 -3.10 -3.51 10.98
C GLU A 281 -4.15 -4.01 11.99
N LYS A 282 -4.41 -5.31 12.01
CA LYS A 282 -5.44 -5.88 12.85
C LYS A 282 -5.23 -5.62 14.35
N LEU A 283 -3.98 -5.74 14.81
CA LEU A 283 -3.69 -5.46 16.23
C LEU A 283 -3.83 -3.97 16.54
N ARG A 284 -3.40 -3.09 15.64
CA ARG A 284 -3.54 -1.64 15.82
C ARG A 284 -5.02 -1.21 15.87
N GLU A 285 -5.85 -1.78 15.01
CA GLU A 285 -7.30 -1.57 15.05
C GLU A 285 -7.89 -1.99 16.41
N ASN A 286 -7.59 -3.23 16.86
CA ASN A 286 -8.10 -3.75 18.12
C ASN A 286 -7.66 -2.89 19.31
N LEU A 287 -6.41 -2.44 19.34
CA LEU A 287 -5.90 -1.56 20.40
C LEU A 287 -6.58 -0.18 20.36
N TYR A 288 -6.72 0.40 19.18
CA TYR A 288 -7.35 1.71 19.00
C TYR A 288 -8.83 1.69 19.41
N GLU A 289 -9.59 0.68 18.97
CA GLU A 289 -11.01 0.53 19.31
C GLU A 289 -11.21 0.33 20.81
N SER A 290 -10.41 -0.56 21.43
CA SER A 290 -10.50 -0.83 22.87
C SER A 290 -10.14 0.41 23.70
N ALA A 291 -9.08 1.12 23.33
CA ALA A 291 -8.69 2.35 24.00
C ALA A 291 -9.74 3.46 23.84
N GLY A 292 -10.33 3.59 22.64
CA GLY A 292 -11.40 4.54 22.36
C GLY A 292 -12.66 4.26 23.20
N GLN A 293 -13.06 3.00 23.36
CA GLN A 293 -14.19 2.61 24.20
C GLN A 293 -13.92 2.95 25.68
N LEU A 294 -12.72 2.66 26.19
CA LEU A 294 -12.32 3.01 27.54
C LEU A 294 -12.34 4.51 27.77
N GLN A 295 -11.78 5.28 26.82
CA GLN A 295 -11.77 6.75 26.91
C GLN A 295 -13.19 7.33 26.98
N MET A 296 -14.11 6.83 26.14
CA MET A 296 -15.51 7.27 26.18
C MET A 296 -16.18 6.94 27.53
N GLU A 297 -15.87 5.82 28.12
CA GLU A 297 -16.41 5.47 29.45
C GLU A 297 -15.84 6.38 30.54
N ILE A 298 -14.54 6.67 30.52
CA ILE A 298 -13.90 7.62 31.44
C ILE A 298 -14.56 9.02 31.31
N ASP A 299 -14.74 9.50 30.09
CA ASP A 299 -15.33 10.82 29.82
C ASP A 299 -16.78 10.87 30.34
N ARG A 300 -17.57 9.81 30.14
CA ARG A 300 -18.92 9.68 30.68
C ARG A 300 -18.92 9.76 32.21
N GLN A 301 -18.03 9.05 32.88
CA GLN A 301 -17.94 9.07 34.34
C GLN A 301 -17.55 10.45 34.87
N ILE A 302 -16.64 11.15 34.16
CA ILE A 302 -16.27 12.52 34.49
C ILE A 302 -17.45 13.49 34.33
N ASP A 303 -18.26 13.34 33.28
CA ASP A 303 -19.43 14.19 33.05
C ASP A 303 -20.53 13.91 34.10
N ASP A 304 -20.79 12.65 34.44
CA ASP A 304 -21.71 12.28 35.50
C ASP A 304 -21.26 12.89 36.86
N MET A 305 -19.98 12.87 37.17
CA MET A 305 -19.44 13.49 38.39
C MET A 305 -19.58 15.03 38.39
N LYS A 306 -19.54 15.66 37.22
CA LYS A 306 -19.71 17.11 37.08
C LYS A 306 -21.20 17.53 37.02
N GLY A 307 -22.14 16.58 37.02
CA GLY A 307 -23.58 16.86 36.94
C GLY A 307 -24.04 17.40 35.60
N ARG A 308 -23.39 17.00 34.52
CA ARG A 308 -23.75 17.41 33.16
C ARG A 308 -24.47 16.29 32.43
#